data_3dd1d35e09f91d8170e09a81f9478dad
#
_entry.id   3dd1d35e09f91d8170e09a81f9478dad
#
_cell.length_a   1.000
_cell.length_b   1.000
_cell.length_c   1.000
_cell.angle_alpha   90.00
_cell.angle_beta   90.00
_cell.angle_gamma   90.00
#
_symmetry.space_group_name_H-M   'P 1'
#
loop_
_entity.id
_entity.type
_entity.pdbx_description
1 polymer ?
#
loop_
_entity_poly.entity_id
_entity_poly.type
_entity_poly.pdbx_seq_one_letter_code
_entity_poly.pdbx_strand_id
1 'polypeptide(L)'
;MYWPTDVLAGLGFLFSDGPTVETILASTAIPGVLPPVPIDGRHFMDGGVVNYTPISHAVALDADTVWVLATGYSCALHQPPRSAVGMSLHAVTLVIHQRLSLDVERYADQVDLRVVPPLCPILVAPTDFSQAHDLIRRAYRHTADWLPARRPGRPGPASNCTASTRARAPFHIVLSTSPPL
;
A
#
# COMPACT_ATOMS: atom_id res chain seq x y z
N MET A 1 -16.69 -0.60 8.19
CA MET A 1 -15.53 -0.99 9.02
C MET A 1 -14.39 -0.04 8.73
N TYR A 2 -13.77 0.55 9.76
CA TYR A 2 -12.64 1.48 9.66
C TYR A 2 -11.51 0.96 10.52
N TRP A 3 -10.27 1.19 10.09
CA TRP A 3 -9.09 0.57 10.72
C TRP A 3 -8.02 1.63 11.04
N PRO A 4 -8.25 2.55 11.98
CA PRO A 4 -7.20 3.45 12.44
C PRO A 4 -6.20 2.76 13.36
N THR A 5 -5.03 3.37 13.51
CA THR A 5 -3.96 2.95 14.40
C THR A 5 -3.96 3.77 15.68
N ASP A 6 -3.98 3.12 16.85
CA ASP A 6 -3.75 3.79 18.14
C ASP A 6 -2.29 4.26 18.21
N VAL A 7 -2.10 5.56 18.42
CA VAL A 7 -0.78 6.21 18.39
C VAL A 7 0.14 5.71 19.51
N LEU A 8 -0.41 5.47 20.69
CA LEU A 8 0.39 5.07 21.86
C LEU A 8 0.64 3.56 21.91
N ALA A 9 -0.36 2.76 21.53
CA ALA A 9 -0.25 1.31 21.54
C ALA A 9 0.48 0.76 20.31
N GLY A 10 0.51 1.50 19.18
CA GLY A 10 1.04 1.04 17.91
C GLY A 10 0.23 -0.12 17.30
N LEU A 11 -1.04 -0.24 17.66
CA LEU A 11 -1.94 -1.31 17.24
C LEU A 11 -3.08 -0.77 16.38
N GLY A 12 -3.45 -1.53 15.35
CA GLY A 12 -4.64 -1.23 14.57
C GLY A 12 -5.92 -1.61 15.33
N PHE A 13 -6.92 -0.75 15.24
CA PHE A 13 -8.24 -0.94 15.84
C PHE A 13 -9.31 -1.05 14.76
N LEU A 14 -10.13 -2.11 14.84
CA LEU A 14 -11.26 -2.28 13.94
C LEU A 14 -12.52 -1.67 14.60
N PHE A 15 -13.02 -0.59 14.02
CA PHE A 15 -14.30 -0.01 14.38
C PHE A 15 -15.40 -0.57 13.45
N SER A 16 -16.32 -1.34 14.02
CA SER A 16 -17.53 -1.85 13.35
C SER A 16 -18.73 -0.94 13.58
N ASP A 17 -18.73 -0.23 14.69
CA ASP A 17 -19.74 0.69 15.18
C ASP A 17 -19.10 1.90 15.87
N GLY A 18 -19.90 2.87 16.32
CA GLY A 18 -19.44 4.05 17.07
C GLY A 18 -19.41 5.34 16.24
N PRO A 19 -18.59 6.34 16.62
CA PRO A 19 -18.58 7.66 16.01
C PRO A 19 -17.96 7.61 14.59
N THR A 20 -18.85 7.51 13.60
CA THR A 20 -18.45 7.26 12.20
C THR A 20 -17.55 8.35 11.63
N VAL A 21 -17.85 9.63 11.90
CA VAL A 21 -17.09 10.76 11.33
C VAL A 21 -15.66 10.78 11.88
N GLU A 22 -15.53 10.69 13.20
CA GLU A 22 -14.25 10.68 13.91
C GLU A 22 -13.40 9.47 13.49
N THR A 23 -14.03 8.32 13.31
CA THR A 23 -13.35 7.10 12.89
C THR A 23 -12.85 7.18 11.46
N ILE A 24 -13.62 7.80 10.54
CA ILE A 24 -13.18 8.06 9.17
C ILE A 24 -12.00 9.04 9.18
N LEU A 25 -12.10 10.14 9.90
CA LEU A 25 -11.03 11.13 10.04
C LEU A 25 -9.76 10.48 10.61
N ALA A 26 -9.90 9.65 11.64
CA ALA A 26 -8.79 8.92 12.25
C ALA A 26 -8.11 7.98 11.24
N SER A 27 -8.89 7.21 10.48
CA SER A 27 -8.36 6.26 9.50
C SER A 27 -7.67 6.90 8.30
N THR A 28 -7.82 8.22 8.13
CA THR A 28 -7.19 9.02 7.07
C THR A 28 -6.19 10.06 7.60
N ALA A 29 -5.94 10.08 8.90
CA ALA A 29 -5.01 11.01 9.54
C ALA A 29 -3.56 10.60 9.30
N ILE A 30 -3.04 10.93 8.11
CA ILE A 30 -1.67 10.59 7.66
C ILE A 30 -0.64 11.28 8.58
N PRO A 31 0.26 10.52 9.21
CA PRO A 31 1.30 11.07 10.08
C PRO A 31 2.17 12.12 9.38
N GLY A 32 2.42 13.24 10.06
CA GLY A 32 3.20 14.36 9.50
C GLY A 32 2.42 15.27 8.54
N VAL A 33 1.18 14.91 8.18
CA VAL A 33 0.28 15.72 7.35
C VAL A 33 -0.94 16.19 8.14
N LEU A 34 -1.54 15.29 8.91
CA LEU A 34 -2.73 15.57 9.73
C LEU A 34 -2.47 15.23 11.20
N PRO A 35 -3.10 15.95 12.14
CA PRO A 35 -3.01 15.63 13.55
C PRO A 35 -3.76 14.33 13.88
N PRO A 36 -3.36 13.60 14.95
CA PRO A 36 -4.11 12.47 15.44
C PRO A 36 -5.52 12.87 15.89
N VAL A 37 -6.47 11.97 15.69
CA VAL A 37 -7.88 12.18 16.05
C VAL A 37 -8.19 11.54 17.40
N PRO A 38 -8.71 12.28 18.40
CA PRO A 38 -9.10 11.72 19.69
C PRO A 38 -10.45 11.02 19.57
N ILE A 39 -10.52 9.76 20.05
CA ILE A 39 -11.75 8.97 20.17
C ILE A 39 -11.68 8.24 21.53
N ASP A 40 -12.66 8.44 22.39
CA ASP A 40 -12.79 7.78 23.70
C ASP A 40 -11.50 7.80 24.55
N GLY A 41 -10.84 8.97 24.63
CA GLY A 41 -9.63 9.18 25.41
C GLY A 41 -8.34 8.59 24.80
N ARG A 42 -8.41 8.00 23.62
CA ARG A 42 -7.27 7.54 22.83
C ARG A 42 -7.01 8.44 21.63
N HIS A 43 -5.80 8.38 21.07
CA HIS A 43 -5.43 9.13 19.88
C HIS A 43 -5.15 8.17 18.74
N PHE A 44 -5.81 8.39 17.61
CA PHE A 44 -5.73 7.54 16.44
C PHE A 44 -5.14 8.29 15.25
N MET A 45 -4.41 7.55 14.43
CA MET A 45 -3.86 7.99 13.15
C MET A 45 -4.23 6.99 12.04
N ASP A 46 -3.81 7.27 10.81
CA ASP A 46 -4.03 6.42 9.65
C ASP A 46 -3.65 4.95 9.91
N GLY A 47 -4.58 4.07 9.60
CA GLY A 47 -4.40 2.62 9.74
C GLY A 47 -3.35 2.02 8.83
N GLY A 48 -3.05 2.70 7.73
CA GLY A 48 -2.03 2.31 6.77
C GLY A 48 -0.62 2.22 7.34
N VAL A 49 -0.37 2.85 8.48
CA VAL A 49 0.93 2.75 9.19
C VAL A 49 1.19 1.33 9.68
N VAL A 50 0.17 0.66 10.20
CA VAL A 50 0.31 -0.71 10.75
C VAL A 50 -0.11 -1.76 9.72
N ASN A 51 -1.21 -1.53 8.99
CA ASN A 51 -1.75 -2.49 8.05
C ASN A 51 -2.49 -1.78 6.91
N TYR A 52 -1.73 -1.32 5.92
CA TYR A 52 -2.27 -0.57 4.79
C TYR A 52 -3.21 -1.40 3.92
N THR A 53 -2.88 -2.67 3.72
CA THR A 53 -3.68 -3.60 2.92
C THR A 53 -4.04 -4.79 3.81
N PRO A 54 -5.23 -4.77 4.46
CA PRO A 54 -5.56 -5.71 5.53
C PRO A 54 -5.94 -7.10 5.03
N ILE A 55 -5.06 -7.76 4.26
CA ILE A 55 -5.23 -9.14 3.76
C ILE A 55 -5.41 -10.09 4.95
N SER A 56 -4.61 -9.92 6.00
CA SER A 56 -4.69 -10.73 7.22
C SER A 56 -6.07 -10.75 7.86
N HIS A 57 -6.80 -9.62 7.80
CA HIS A 57 -8.14 -9.51 8.37
C HIS A 57 -9.20 -10.19 7.49
N ALA A 58 -9.06 -10.08 6.16
CA ALA A 58 -9.94 -10.79 5.24
C ALA A 58 -9.80 -12.32 5.42
N VAL A 59 -8.56 -12.80 5.58
CA VAL A 59 -8.28 -14.22 5.87
C VAL A 59 -8.84 -14.63 7.24
N ALA A 60 -8.67 -13.81 8.28
CA ALA A 60 -9.21 -14.08 9.61
C ALA A 60 -10.75 -14.05 9.67
N LEU A 61 -11.40 -13.47 8.69
CA LEU A 61 -12.86 -13.45 8.50
C LEU A 61 -13.33 -14.55 7.53
N ASP A 62 -12.50 -15.58 7.29
CA ASP A 62 -12.80 -16.75 6.45
C ASP A 62 -13.17 -16.39 5.00
N ALA A 63 -12.52 -15.38 4.41
CA ALA A 63 -12.73 -15.04 3.02
C ALA A 63 -12.11 -16.10 2.08
N ASP A 64 -12.89 -16.66 1.15
CA ASP A 64 -12.42 -17.60 0.12
C ASP A 64 -11.59 -16.89 -0.95
N THR A 65 -11.95 -15.67 -1.30
CA THR A 65 -11.27 -14.87 -2.32
C THR A 65 -11.03 -13.45 -1.81
N VAL A 66 -9.80 -12.97 -1.95
CA VAL A 66 -9.41 -11.60 -1.58
C VAL A 66 -8.90 -10.84 -2.79
N TRP A 67 -9.58 -9.74 -3.13
CA TRP A 67 -9.14 -8.81 -4.16
C TRP A 67 -8.38 -7.66 -3.53
N VAL A 68 -7.12 -7.51 -3.94
CA VAL A 68 -6.26 -6.42 -3.49
C VAL A 68 -6.16 -5.36 -4.59
N LEU A 69 -6.67 -4.15 -4.30
CA LEU A 69 -6.54 -2.98 -5.15
C LEU A 69 -5.55 -2.02 -4.48
N ALA A 70 -4.28 -2.13 -4.85
CA ALA A 70 -3.23 -1.30 -4.27
C ALA A 70 -3.30 0.14 -4.80
N THR A 71 -3.69 1.11 -3.96
CA THR A 71 -3.82 2.52 -4.33
C THR A 71 -2.56 3.35 -4.06
N GLY A 72 -1.75 2.95 -3.08
CA GLY A 72 -0.50 3.61 -2.68
C GLY A 72 0.73 2.88 -3.19
N TYR A 73 0.89 2.74 -4.50
CA TYR A 73 2.01 2.00 -5.05
C TYR A 73 3.23 2.89 -5.28
N SER A 74 4.40 2.42 -4.86
CA SER A 74 5.66 3.11 -5.14
C SER A 74 6.13 2.80 -6.56
N CYS A 75 5.77 3.66 -7.50
CA CYS A 75 6.41 3.62 -8.81
C CYS A 75 7.85 4.13 -8.71
N ALA A 76 8.75 3.60 -9.55
CA ALA A 76 10.11 4.09 -9.61
C ALA A 76 10.15 5.59 -9.90
N LEU A 77 10.78 6.36 -9.03
CA LEU A 77 10.95 7.78 -9.20
C LEU A 77 12.09 8.08 -10.18
N HIS A 78 11.88 9.03 -11.09
CA HIS A 78 12.95 9.52 -11.97
C HIS A 78 13.95 10.42 -11.24
N GLN A 79 13.52 11.08 -10.15
CA GLN A 79 14.34 11.94 -9.32
C GLN A 79 13.96 11.78 -7.84
N PRO A 80 14.93 11.89 -6.92
CA PRO A 80 14.64 11.81 -5.49
C PRO A 80 13.82 13.02 -5.04
N PRO A 81 12.94 12.86 -4.02
CA PRO A 81 12.25 13.99 -3.40
C PRO A 81 13.25 15.01 -2.84
N ARG A 82 12.95 16.30 -3.05
CA ARG A 82 13.85 17.41 -2.65
C ARG A 82 13.56 17.96 -1.26
N SER A 83 12.46 17.59 -0.63
CA SER A 83 12.10 18.04 0.71
C SER A 83 12.13 16.90 1.71
N ALA A 84 12.39 17.21 2.99
CA ALA A 84 12.38 16.23 4.08
C ALA A 84 11.00 15.53 4.19
N VAL A 85 9.91 16.29 4.08
CA VAL A 85 8.54 15.74 4.09
C VAL A 85 8.32 14.81 2.90
N GLY A 86 8.71 15.21 1.70
CA GLY A 86 8.61 14.37 0.50
C GLY A 86 9.42 13.09 0.62
N MET A 87 10.63 13.15 1.20
CA MET A 87 11.46 11.97 1.45
C MET A 87 10.80 11.05 2.48
N SER A 88 10.27 11.59 3.56
CA SER A 88 9.57 10.81 4.59
C SER A 88 8.34 10.10 4.04
N LEU A 89 7.50 10.79 3.27
CA LEU A 89 6.33 10.20 2.63
C LEU A 89 6.73 9.10 1.63
N HIS A 90 7.80 9.32 0.87
CA HIS A 90 8.32 8.30 -0.04
C HIS A 90 8.82 7.07 0.73
N ALA A 91 9.55 7.25 1.83
CA ALA A 91 10.02 6.16 2.69
C ALA A 91 8.84 5.34 3.25
N VAL A 92 7.78 6.00 3.74
CA VAL A 92 6.55 5.34 4.19
C VAL A 92 5.93 4.53 3.05
N THR A 93 5.85 5.08 1.84
CA THR A 93 5.33 4.36 0.67
C THR A 93 6.13 3.11 0.34
N LEU A 94 7.46 3.16 0.48
CA LEU A 94 8.32 1.98 0.29
C LEU A 94 8.05 0.90 1.35
N VAL A 95 7.91 1.29 2.62
CA VAL A 95 7.59 0.35 3.71
C VAL A 95 6.24 -0.32 3.49
N ILE A 96 5.22 0.45 3.11
CA ILE A 96 3.89 -0.06 2.77
C ILE A 96 3.98 -1.08 1.63
N HIS A 97 4.75 -0.79 0.60
CA HIS A 97 4.92 -1.70 -0.53
C HIS A 97 5.62 -3.00 -0.14
N GLN A 98 6.69 -2.91 0.65
CA GLN A 98 7.40 -4.08 1.18
C GLN A 98 6.48 -4.95 2.04
N ARG A 99 5.67 -4.31 2.89
CA ARG A 99 4.69 -5.03 3.72
C ARG A 99 3.66 -5.76 2.86
N LEU A 100 3.12 -5.13 1.83
CA LEU A 100 2.18 -5.78 0.91
C LEU A 100 2.82 -7.00 0.24
N SER A 101 4.07 -6.90 -0.20
CA SER A 101 4.77 -8.03 -0.82
C SER A 101 4.91 -9.23 0.13
N LEU A 102 5.26 -8.97 1.39
CA LEU A 102 5.36 -10.01 2.43
C LEU A 102 4.00 -10.62 2.77
N ASP A 103 2.95 -9.80 2.85
CA ASP A 103 1.60 -10.30 3.14
C ASP A 103 1.06 -11.12 1.95
N VAL A 104 1.35 -10.74 0.71
CA VAL A 104 0.99 -11.53 -0.48
C VAL A 104 1.68 -12.89 -0.45
N GLU A 105 2.98 -12.96 -0.17
CA GLU A 105 3.71 -14.21 -0.03
C GLU A 105 3.14 -15.08 1.09
N ARG A 106 2.85 -14.47 2.24
CA ARG A 106 2.36 -15.17 3.43
C ARG A 106 0.99 -15.81 3.24
N TYR A 107 0.08 -15.15 2.52
CA TYR A 107 -1.32 -15.56 2.41
C TYR A 107 -1.67 -16.18 1.06
N ALA A 108 -0.72 -16.27 0.12
CA ALA A 108 -0.95 -16.79 -1.22
C ALA A 108 -1.50 -18.22 -1.27
N ASP A 109 -1.11 -19.06 -0.30
CA ASP A 109 -1.53 -20.46 -0.22
C ASP A 109 -2.74 -20.68 0.72
N GLN A 110 -3.22 -19.60 1.38
CA GLN A 110 -4.33 -19.71 2.35
C GLN A 110 -5.67 -19.28 1.76
N VAL A 111 -5.66 -18.47 0.70
CA VAL A 111 -6.86 -17.88 0.09
C VAL A 111 -6.62 -17.60 -1.40
N ASP A 112 -7.69 -17.59 -2.23
CA ASP A 112 -7.57 -17.13 -3.61
C ASP A 112 -7.29 -15.63 -3.65
N LEU A 113 -5.98 -15.29 -3.61
CA LEU A 113 -5.51 -13.91 -3.51
C LEU A 113 -5.28 -13.31 -4.89
N ARG A 114 -6.02 -12.24 -5.18
CA ARG A 114 -5.98 -11.55 -6.47
C ARG A 114 -5.49 -10.11 -6.29
N VAL A 115 -4.21 -9.90 -6.59
CA VAL A 115 -3.59 -8.57 -6.53
C VAL A 115 -3.68 -7.92 -7.89
N VAL A 116 -4.53 -6.90 -8.01
CA VAL A 116 -4.65 -6.12 -9.25
C VAL A 116 -3.41 -5.24 -9.40
N PRO A 117 -2.69 -5.32 -10.55
CA PRO A 117 -1.49 -4.52 -10.73
C PRO A 117 -1.85 -3.03 -10.75
N PRO A 118 -1.10 -2.20 -10.01
CA PRO A 118 -1.34 -0.77 -9.98
C PRO A 118 -1.01 -0.11 -11.31
N LEU A 119 -1.64 1.03 -11.55
CA LEU A 119 -1.32 1.85 -12.70
C LEU A 119 0.04 2.52 -12.49
N CYS A 120 1.04 2.18 -13.30
CA CYS A 120 2.36 2.79 -13.29
C CYS A 120 2.85 3.13 -14.71
N PRO A 121 3.60 4.21 -14.89
CA PRO A 121 3.92 5.25 -13.90
C PRO A 121 2.76 6.23 -13.67
N ILE A 122 2.63 6.71 -12.44
CA ILE A 122 1.74 7.83 -12.09
C ILE A 122 2.63 9.02 -11.75
N LEU A 123 2.58 10.06 -12.58
CA LEU A 123 3.39 11.29 -12.42
C LEU A 123 2.56 12.45 -11.87
N VAL A 124 1.44 12.16 -11.23
CA VAL A 124 0.51 13.14 -10.68
C VAL A 124 0.72 13.24 -9.17
N ALA A 125 0.76 14.47 -8.66
CA ALA A 125 0.83 14.68 -7.21
C ALA A 125 -0.40 14.10 -6.52
N PRO A 126 -0.28 13.49 -5.33
CA PRO A 126 -1.41 12.88 -4.61
C PRO A 126 -2.55 13.85 -4.29
N THR A 127 -2.27 15.14 -4.26
CA THR A 127 -3.24 16.22 -4.01
C THR A 127 -3.83 16.84 -5.28
N ASP A 128 -3.37 16.41 -6.46
CA ASP A 128 -3.86 16.91 -7.74
C ASP A 128 -4.97 16.01 -8.29
N PHE A 129 -6.21 16.44 -8.13
CA PHE A 129 -7.40 15.73 -8.60
C PHE A 129 -7.79 16.12 -10.04
N SER A 130 -7.07 17.01 -10.71
CA SER A 130 -7.40 17.47 -12.07
C SER A 130 -7.37 16.32 -13.10
N GLN A 131 -6.56 15.30 -12.86
CA GLN A 131 -6.42 14.14 -13.73
C GLN A 131 -7.22 12.91 -13.27
N ALA A 132 -8.06 13.04 -12.24
CA ALA A 132 -8.78 11.91 -11.66
C ALA A 132 -9.57 11.10 -12.70
N HIS A 133 -10.30 11.77 -13.60
CA HIS A 133 -11.08 11.13 -14.64
C HIS A 133 -10.22 10.31 -15.63
N ASP A 134 -9.06 10.83 -16.01
CA ASP A 134 -8.12 10.10 -16.88
C ASP A 134 -7.50 8.89 -16.17
N LEU A 135 -7.10 9.06 -14.92
CA LEU A 135 -6.56 7.97 -14.09
C LEU A 135 -7.58 6.85 -13.91
N ILE A 136 -8.85 7.16 -13.63
CA ILE A 136 -9.93 6.18 -13.51
C ILE A 136 -10.08 5.40 -14.82
N ARG A 137 -10.15 6.09 -15.96
CA ARG A 137 -10.30 5.45 -17.27
C ARG A 137 -9.10 4.55 -17.62
N ARG A 138 -7.88 5.00 -17.33
CA ARG A 138 -6.65 4.21 -17.56
C ARG A 138 -6.61 2.99 -16.65
N ALA A 139 -6.93 3.14 -15.37
CA ALA A 139 -6.98 2.04 -14.41
C ALA A 139 -8.04 1.00 -14.82
N TYR A 140 -9.21 1.44 -15.25
CA TYR A 140 -10.26 0.55 -15.75
C TYR A 140 -9.78 -0.29 -16.94
N ARG A 141 -9.19 0.33 -17.95
CA ARG A 141 -8.66 -0.39 -19.13
C ARG A 141 -7.55 -1.36 -18.74
N HIS A 142 -6.60 -0.90 -17.95
CA HIS A 142 -5.50 -1.73 -17.47
C HIS A 142 -5.97 -2.97 -16.70
N THR A 143 -6.96 -2.80 -15.83
CA THR A 143 -7.55 -3.91 -15.08
C THR A 143 -8.37 -4.82 -15.98
N ALA A 144 -9.16 -4.28 -16.91
CA ALA A 144 -9.94 -5.06 -17.87
C ALA A 144 -9.05 -5.94 -18.77
N ASP A 145 -7.91 -5.43 -19.22
CA ASP A 145 -6.94 -6.19 -20.01
C ASP A 145 -6.24 -7.27 -19.19
N TRP A 146 -6.03 -7.02 -17.89
CA TRP A 146 -5.38 -7.97 -16.98
C TRP A 146 -6.30 -9.14 -16.57
N LEU A 147 -7.61 -8.89 -16.37
CA LEU A 147 -8.56 -9.90 -15.90
C LEU A 147 -8.65 -11.18 -16.75
N PRO A 148 -8.76 -11.13 -18.09
CA PRO A 148 -8.84 -12.33 -18.94
C PRO A 148 -7.53 -13.12 -19.01
N ALA A 149 -6.40 -12.45 -18.84
CA ALA A 149 -5.07 -13.08 -18.92
C ALA A 149 -4.78 -13.98 -17.71
N ARG A 150 -5.60 -13.93 -16.67
CA ARG A 150 -5.35 -14.64 -15.42
C ARG A 150 -6.08 -15.96 -15.35
N ARG A 151 -5.31 -17.05 -15.26
CA ARG A 151 -5.86 -18.39 -14.95
C ARG A 151 -6.20 -18.46 -13.45
N PRO A 152 -7.38 -19.05 -13.06
CA PRO A 152 -7.70 -19.28 -11.64
C PRO A 152 -6.61 -20.13 -10.99
N GLY A 153 -6.19 -19.77 -9.78
CA GLY A 153 -5.39 -20.64 -8.92
C GLY A 153 -3.87 -20.40 -8.89
N ARG A 154 -3.36 -19.26 -9.40
CA ARG A 154 -1.97 -18.89 -9.17
C ARG A 154 -1.85 -17.41 -8.79
N PRO A 155 -1.31 -17.07 -7.61
CA PRO A 155 -0.98 -15.68 -7.31
C PRO A 155 -0.02 -15.20 -8.39
N GLY A 156 -0.39 -14.15 -9.13
CA GLY A 156 0.53 -13.51 -10.03
C GLY A 156 1.66 -12.91 -9.20
N PRO A 157 2.92 -12.89 -9.69
CA PRO A 157 3.97 -12.15 -9.04
C PRO A 157 3.46 -10.72 -8.87
N ALA A 158 3.66 -10.14 -7.67
CA ALA A 158 3.51 -8.71 -7.49
C ALA A 158 4.35 -8.08 -8.60
N SER A 159 3.69 -7.57 -9.63
CA SER A 159 4.39 -7.06 -10.80
C SER A 159 5.17 -5.85 -10.32
N ASN A 160 6.48 -6.08 -10.09
CA ASN A 160 7.41 -4.99 -9.94
C ASN A 160 7.15 -4.06 -11.12
N CYS A 161 6.77 -2.83 -10.85
CA CYS A 161 6.72 -1.76 -11.83
C CYS A 161 8.16 -1.44 -12.26
N THR A 162 8.79 -2.39 -12.92
CA THR A 162 10.02 -2.15 -13.64
C THR A 162 9.62 -1.92 -15.08
N ALA A 163 9.75 -0.66 -15.53
CA ALA A 163 9.90 -0.40 -16.94
C ALA A 163 10.90 -1.43 -17.48
N SER A 164 10.43 -2.22 -18.48
CA SER A 164 11.19 -3.13 -19.30
C SER A 164 12.71 -2.90 -19.25
N THR A 165 13.42 -3.64 -18.41
CA THR A 165 14.78 -4.09 -18.69
C THR A 165 15.11 -5.18 -17.65
N ARG A 166 15.50 -6.33 -18.15
CA ARG A 166 15.95 -7.51 -17.40
C ARG A 166 16.74 -7.14 -16.15
N ALA A 167 16.18 -7.40 -14.96
CA ALA A 167 16.99 -7.67 -13.79
C ALA A 167 16.19 -8.52 -12.81
N ARG A 168 16.64 -9.74 -12.62
CA ARG A 168 16.38 -10.54 -11.43
C ARG A 168 16.82 -9.70 -10.24
N ALA A 169 15.95 -9.41 -9.30
CA ALA A 169 16.36 -8.86 -8.03
C ALA A 169 16.29 -9.94 -6.95
N PRO A 170 17.38 -10.57 -6.58
CA PRO A 170 17.63 -10.84 -5.20
C PRO A 170 18.30 -9.58 -4.62
N PHE A 171 18.00 -9.25 -3.38
CA PHE A 171 18.73 -8.26 -2.61
C PHE A 171 20.24 -8.57 -2.69
N HIS A 172 20.99 -7.82 -3.49
CA HIS A 172 22.44 -7.80 -3.39
C HIS A 172 22.80 -6.80 -2.30
N ILE A 173 23.16 -7.33 -1.13
CA ILE A 173 23.95 -6.58 -0.17
C ILE A 173 25.31 -6.35 -0.84
N VAL A 174 25.51 -5.19 -1.41
CA VAL A 174 26.84 -4.75 -1.84
C VAL A 174 27.61 -4.35 -0.57
N LEU A 175 28.35 -5.29 -0.02
CA LEU A 175 29.37 -4.97 0.95
C LEU A 175 30.50 -4.26 0.19
N SER A 176 30.55 -2.94 0.27
CA SER A 176 31.69 -2.15 -0.19
C SER A 176 32.87 -2.47 0.74
N THR A 177 33.76 -3.33 0.28
CA THR A 177 35.08 -3.48 0.89
C THR A 177 35.99 -2.36 0.33
N SER A 178 36.03 -1.23 1.01
CA SER A 178 37.12 -0.27 0.81
C SER A 178 38.40 -0.84 1.46
N PRO A 179 39.55 -0.84 0.78
CA PRO A 179 40.80 -1.23 1.42
C PRO A 179 41.21 -0.17 2.45
N PRO A 180 41.88 -0.56 3.55
CA PRO A 180 42.42 0.38 4.52
C PRO A 180 43.58 1.18 3.88
N LEU A 181 43.61 2.49 4.20
CA LEU A 181 44.76 3.36 4.01
C LEU A 181 45.87 3.02 5.02
#